data_7c6280003ab26b2c2886f7b516bc0cf4
#
_entry.id   7c6280003ab26b2c2886f7b516bc0cf4
#
_cell.length_a   1.000
_cell.length_b   1.000
_cell.length_c   1.000
_cell.angle_alpha   90.00
_cell.angle_beta   90.00
_cell.angle_gamma   90.00
#
_symmetry.space_group_name_H-M   'P 1'
#
loop_
_entity.id
_entity.type
_entity.pdbx_description
1 polymer ?
#
loop_
_entity_poly.entity_id
_entity_poly.type
_entity_poly.pdbx_seq_one_letter_code
_entity_poly.pdbx_strand_id
1 'polypeptide(L)'
;GAEGGGRYATGGRGYDVYVVTNLEDYGRNDKPVEGSLRYGIEEAAKNNGGTMIVFNVGGTIALKQRLTFAGRKNITLAGQTAPGDGITLSGYDTDISNSENLIIRYMRFRPGAANVHTGGDSMDALWGRDNKTFIIDHCSFSWNTDETVSTYRGKDGTVQWCIISESLTVSGHSKGRHGYGGIFGGDNVLFSNNLMANHTSRNPRVGGGCMGDPT
;
A
#
# COMPACT_ATOMS: atom_id res chain seq x y z
N GLY A 1 -1.62 19.27 -7.01
CA GLY A 1 -2.72 18.33 -7.28
C GLY A 1 -2.19 17.04 -7.90
N ALA A 2 -3.06 16.08 -8.10
CA ALA A 2 -2.69 14.83 -8.76
C ALA A 2 -2.43 15.05 -10.25
N GLU A 3 -1.38 14.42 -10.75
CA GLU A 3 -1.00 14.41 -12.17
C GLU A 3 -1.18 12.99 -12.75
N GLY A 4 -0.98 12.84 -14.05
CA GLY A 4 -1.09 11.53 -14.73
C GLY A 4 -2.47 10.90 -14.67
N GLY A 5 -2.54 9.60 -14.89
CA GLY A 5 -3.79 8.82 -14.92
C GLY A 5 -4.54 8.81 -13.61
N GLY A 6 -3.82 8.78 -12.49
CA GLY A 6 -4.41 8.76 -11.15
C GLY A 6 -5.18 10.04 -10.76
N ARG A 7 -5.04 11.15 -11.50
CA ARG A 7 -5.81 12.38 -11.25
C ARG A 7 -7.32 12.20 -11.31
N TYR A 8 -7.78 11.17 -11.98
CA TYR A 8 -9.20 10.85 -12.10
C TYR A 8 -9.75 10.01 -10.94
N ALA A 9 -8.87 9.56 -10.03
CA ALA A 9 -9.32 8.81 -8.86
C ALA A 9 -10.18 9.70 -7.95
N THR A 10 -11.36 9.22 -7.62
CA THR A 10 -12.29 9.84 -6.68
C THR A 10 -12.23 9.17 -5.30
N GLY A 11 -11.74 7.93 -5.26
CA GLY A 11 -11.67 7.16 -4.03
C GLY A 11 -13.01 7.03 -3.33
N GLY A 12 -13.02 7.20 -2.04
CA GLY A 12 -14.22 7.13 -1.18
C GLY A 12 -15.10 8.37 -1.18
N ARG A 13 -14.92 9.33 -2.11
CA ARG A 13 -15.79 10.51 -2.17
C ARG A 13 -17.24 10.12 -2.47
N GLY A 14 -18.17 10.61 -1.66
CA GLY A 14 -19.59 10.32 -1.80
C GLY A 14 -20.03 9.02 -1.13
N TYR A 15 -19.10 8.29 -0.54
CA TYR A 15 -19.37 7.14 0.32
C TYR A 15 -19.29 7.50 1.80
N ASP A 16 -19.72 6.59 2.66
CA ASP A 16 -19.67 6.78 4.11
C ASP A 16 -18.23 6.94 4.60
N VAL A 17 -18.09 7.73 5.67
CA VAL A 17 -16.82 7.92 6.36
C VAL A 17 -16.66 6.87 7.45
N TYR A 18 -15.58 6.10 7.37
CA TYR A 18 -15.17 5.21 8.44
C TYR A 18 -14.02 5.84 9.25
N VAL A 19 -14.19 5.92 10.56
CA VAL A 19 -13.21 6.51 11.48
C VAL A 19 -12.42 5.41 12.17
N VAL A 20 -11.11 5.37 11.95
CA VAL A 20 -10.19 4.50 12.69
C VAL A 20 -9.98 5.10 14.08
N THR A 21 -10.39 4.36 15.12
CA THR A 21 -10.39 4.81 16.53
C THR A 21 -9.42 4.06 17.42
N ASN A 22 -8.79 3.00 16.92
CA ASN A 22 -7.77 2.24 17.64
C ASN A 22 -6.66 1.76 16.69
N LEU A 23 -5.52 1.35 17.25
CA LEU A 23 -4.35 0.85 16.53
C LEU A 23 -4.29 -0.69 16.50
N GLU A 24 -5.37 -1.34 16.88
CA GLU A 24 -5.42 -2.79 16.89
C GLU A 24 -5.55 -3.37 15.47
N ASP A 25 -5.16 -4.64 15.32
CA ASP A 25 -5.35 -5.42 14.13
C ASP A 25 -5.81 -6.83 14.49
N TYR A 26 -6.35 -7.56 13.52
CA TYR A 26 -6.81 -8.94 13.70
C TYR A 26 -6.35 -9.85 12.58
N GLY A 27 -6.11 -11.12 12.90
CA GLY A 27 -5.77 -12.16 11.96
C GLY A 27 -7.00 -12.83 11.35
N ARG A 28 -6.76 -13.71 10.39
CA ARG A 28 -7.81 -14.40 9.61
C ARG A 28 -8.84 -15.15 10.47
N ASN A 29 -8.37 -15.70 11.60
CA ASN A 29 -9.20 -16.52 12.50
C ASN A 29 -9.68 -15.76 13.75
N ASP A 30 -9.31 -14.51 13.87
CA ASP A 30 -9.72 -13.65 14.97
C ASP A 30 -11.10 -13.04 14.67
N LYS A 31 -11.78 -12.60 15.71
CA LYS A 31 -12.97 -11.75 15.51
C LYS A 31 -12.55 -10.40 14.94
N PRO A 32 -13.28 -9.87 13.95
CA PRO A 32 -13.04 -8.52 13.45
C PRO A 32 -13.05 -7.49 14.59
N VAL A 33 -12.10 -6.57 14.57
CA VAL A 33 -11.99 -5.50 15.57
C VAL A 33 -12.55 -4.22 14.98
N GLU A 34 -13.73 -3.84 15.41
CA GLU A 34 -14.35 -2.58 15.00
C GLU A 34 -13.50 -1.38 15.47
N GLY A 35 -13.46 -0.33 14.65
CA GLY A 35 -12.59 0.82 14.88
C GLY A 35 -11.14 0.62 14.38
N SER A 36 -10.75 -0.58 13.98
CA SER A 36 -9.43 -0.83 13.39
C SER A 36 -9.38 -0.46 11.90
N LEU A 37 -8.18 -0.24 11.38
CA LEU A 37 -7.98 0.02 9.95
C LEU A 37 -8.46 -1.15 9.08
N ARG A 38 -8.12 -2.39 9.45
CA ARG A 38 -8.51 -3.59 8.70
C ARG A 38 -10.02 -3.70 8.58
N TYR A 39 -10.76 -3.43 9.66
CA TYR A 39 -12.23 -3.44 9.64
C TYR A 39 -12.79 -2.43 8.62
N GLY A 40 -12.21 -1.25 8.55
CA GLY A 40 -12.60 -0.23 7.57
C GLY A 40 -12.42 -0.68 6.12
N ILE A 41 -11.34 -1.41 5.85
CA ILE A 41 -11.04 -1.92 4.50
C ILE A 41 -11.89 -3.17 4.18
N GLU A 42 -11.96 -4.12 5.11
CA GLU A 42 -12.55 -5.44 4.86
C GLU A 42 -14.07 -5.44 4.99
N GLU A 43 -14.61 -4.73 5.97
CA GLU A 43 -16.04 -4.74 6.29
C GLU A 43 -16.76 -3.47 5.85
N ALA A 44 -16.33 -2.29 6.29
CA ALA A 44 -17.04 -1.05 5.97
C ALA A 44 -17.04 -0.76 4.47
N ALA A 45 -15.89 -0.91 3.79
CA ALA A 45 -15.79 -0.69 2.35
C ALA A 45 -16.58 -1.73 1.55
N LYS A 46 -16.65 -2.97 2.02
CA LYS A 46 -17.39 -4.05 1.36
C LYS A 46 -18.90 -3.80 1.43
N ASN A 47 -19.38 -3.41 2.59
CA ASN A 47 -20.82 -3.25 2.82
C ASN A 47 -21.41 -2.05 2.07
N ASN A 48 -20.63 -0.99 1.89
CA ASN A 48 -21.08 0.26 1.30
C ASN A 48 -20.60 0.47 -0.16
N GLY A 49 -19.87 -0.49 -0.73
CA GLY A 49 -19.32 -0.37 -2.09
C GLY A 49 -18.15 0.60 -2.22
N GLY A 50 -17.71 1.21 -1.12
CA GLY A 50 -16.61 2.16 -1.01
C GLY A 50 -16.62 2.86 0.35
N THR A 51 -15.53 3.56 0.71
CA THR A 51 -15.44 4.30 1.97
C THR A 51 -14.32 5.34 1.97
N MET A 52 -14.52 6.40 2.73
CA MET A 52 -13.49 7.35 3.13
C MET A 52 -12.96 6.95 4.51
N ILE A 53 -11.76 6.38 4.58
CA ILE A 53 -11.13 5.99 5.85
C ILE A 53 -10.31 7.17 6.39
N VAL A 54 -10.67 7.65 7.56
CA VAL A 54 -10.00 8.72 8.30
C VAL A 54 -9.55 8.21 9.67
N PHE A 55 -8.62 8.92 10.32
CA PHE A 55 -8.01 8.49 11.58
C PHE A 55 -8.26 9.48 12.71
N ASN A 56 -8.72 9.00 13.83
CA ASN A 56 -8.80 9.74 15.09
C ASN A 56 -7.69 9.31 16.08
N VAL A 57 -6.78 8.47 15.63
CA VAL A 57 -5.60 7.99 16.38
C VAL A 57 -4.36 8.13 15.53
N GLY A 58 -3.20 8.28 16.17
CA GLY A 58 -1.89 8.25 15.52
C GLY A 58 -1.00 7.22 16.17
N GLY A 59 -0.08 6.64 15.42
CA GLY A 59 0.85 5.65 15.94
C GLY A 59 1.14 4.51 14.96
N THR A 60 1.58 3.39 15.51
CA THR A 60 1.94 2.20 14.72
C THR A 60 0.87 1.12 14.86
N ILE A 61 0.31 0.68 13.74
CA ILE A 61 -0.53 -0.50 13.64
C ILE A 61 0.38 -1.70 13.34
N ALA A 62 0.56 -2.58 14.32
CA ALA A 62 1.29 -3.84 14.13
C ALA A 62 0.36 -4.86 13.47
N LEU A 63 0.51 -5.03 12.16
CA LEU A 63 -0.31 -5.95 11.39
C LEU A 63 -0.09 -7.40 11.85
N LYS A 64 -1.16 -8.16 11.98
CA LYS A 64 -1.13 -9.60 12.32
C LYS A 64 -1.04 -10.50 11.09
N GLN A 65 -1.32 -9.96 9.94
CA GLN A 65 -1.19 -10.61 8.63
C GLN A 65 -1.14 -9.53 7.53
N ARG A 66 -0.85 -9.93 6.30
CA ARG A 66 -0.95 -9.06 5.12
C ARG A 66 -2.21 -8.21 5.16
N LEU A 67 -2.07 -6.91 4.93
CA LEU A 67 -3.22 -6.02 4.76
C LEU A 67 -3.61 -6.00 3.29
N THR A 68 -4.85 -6.37 2.96
CA THR A 68 -5.26 -6.45 1.57
C THR A 68 -6.42 -5.54 1.22
N PHE A 69 -6.25 -4.83 0.11
CA PHE A 69 -7.29 -4.10 -0.61
C PHE A 69 -7.76 -4.86 -1.86
N ALA A 70 -7.27 -6.09 -2.04
CA ALA A 70 -7.51 -6.86 -3.26
C ALA A 70 -9.00 -6.96 -3.61
N GLY A 71 -9.33 -6.56 -4.83
CA GLY A 71 -10.71 -6.53 -5.31
C GLY A 71 -11.61 -5.45 -4.69
N ARG A 72 -11.08 -4.57 -3.84
CA ARG A 72 -11.84 -3.44 -3.27
C ARG A 72 -11.91 -2.27 -4.24
N LYS A 73 -12.99 -1.48 -4.10
CA LYS A 73 -13.23 -0.30 -4.95
C LYS A 73 -13.57 0.92 -4.11
N ASN A 74 -13.33 2.09 -4.71
CA ASN A 74 -13.80 3.36 -4.16
C ASN A 74 -13.33 3.61 -2.73
N ILE A 75 -12.04 3.42 -2.44
CA ILE A 75 -11.47 3.65 -1.11
C ILE A 75 -10.54 4.85 -1.14
N THR A 76 -10.70 5.73 -0.15
CA THR A 76 -9.67 6.70 0.22
C THR A 76 -9.11 6.34 1.59
N LEU A 77 -7.79 6.15 1.67
CA LEU A 77 -7.06 6.05 2.93
C LEU A 77 -6.37 7.39 3.20
N ALA A 78 -6.98 8.18 4.08
CA ALA A 78 -6.62 9.57 4.35
C ALA A 78 -5.70 9.69 5.56
N GLY A 79 -4.45 9.25 5.46
CA GLY A 79 -3.46 9.26 6.55
C GLY A 79 -3.18 10.65 7.12
N GLN A 80 -3.38 11.72 6.35
CA GLN A 80 -3.21 13.10 6.81
C GLN A 80 -4.21 13.54 7.90
N THR A 81 -5.25 12.76 8.16
CA THR A 81 -6.22 13.05 9.22
C THR A 81 -5.75 12.55 10.58
N ALA A 82 -4.77 11.67 10.61
CA ALA A 82 -4.25 11.13 11.86
C ALA A 82 -3.55 12.21 12.69
N PRO A 83 -3.80 12.25 14.00
CA PRO A 83 -3.11 13.17 14.91
C PRO A 83 -1.64 12.78 15.11
N GLY A 84 -0.86 13.72 15.70
CA GLY A 84 0.55 13.51 16.02
C GLY A 84 1.40 13.21 14.78
N ASP A 85 2.21 12.17 14.86
CA ASP A 85 3.12 11.77 13.79
C ASP A 85 2.45 10.93 12.67
N GLY A 86 1.13 10.80 12.66
CA GLY A 86 0.40 10.04 11.65
C GLY A 86 0.41 8.52 11.89
N ILE A 87 0.17 7.72 10.83
CA ILE A 87 0.03 6.26 10.91
C ILE A 87 1.20 5.54 10.25
N THR A 88 1.71 4.54 10.94
CA THR A 88 2.68 3.56 10.43
C THR A 88 2.06 2.17 10.44
N LEU A 89 2.18 1.44 9.33
CA LEU A 89 1.86 0.01 9.23
C LEU A 89 3.16 -0.79 9.36
N SER A 90 3.20 -1.77 10.24
CA SER A 90 4.39 -2.61 10.45
C SER A 90 4.05 -4.09 10.51
N GLY A 91 5.06 -4.93 10.32
CA GLY A 91 4.98 -6.38 10.53
C GLY A 91 4.67 -7.20 9.28
N TYR A 92 3.81 -6.73 8.40
CA TYR A 92 3.45 -7.41 7.16
C TYR A 92 3.31 -6.43 6.00
N ASP A 93 3.26 -6.98 4.80
CA ASP A 93 3.10 -6.27 3.54
C ASP A 93 1.66 -5.79 3.31
N THR A 94 1.53 -4.85 2.37
CA THR A 94 0.24 -4.34 1.93
C THR A 94 0.00 -4.66 0.46
N ASP A 95 -1.09 -5.35 0.17
CA ASP A 95 -1.53 -5.77 -1.16
C ASP A 95 -2.72 -4.93 -1.63
N ILE A 96 -2.53 -4.23 -2.74
CA ILE A 96 -3.60 -3.44 -3.39
C ILE A 96 -4.05 -4.03 -4.73
N SER A 97 -3.67 -5.26 -5.07
CA SER A 97 -3.95 -5.88 -6.37
C SER A 97 -5.44 -5.92 -6.72
N ASN A 98 -5.74 -5.77 -8.01
CA ASN A 98 -7.11 -5.79 -8.53
C ASN A 98 -8.06 -4.77 -7.86
N SER A 99 -7.52 -3.74 -7.21
CA SER A 99 -8.33 -2.65 -6.67
C SER A 99 -8.66 -1.62 -7.76
N GLU A 100 -9.74 -0.89 -7.56
CA GLU A 100 -10.22 0.13 -8.49
C GLU A 100 -10.61 1.40 -7.76
N ASN A 101 -10.22 2.55 -8.31
CA ASN A 101 -10.54 3.86 -7.74
C ASN A 101 -10.03 4.02 -6.29
N LEU A 102 -8.71 3.85 -6.12
CA LEU A 102 -8.05 3.84 -4.82
C LEU A 102 -7.20 5.11 -4.63
N ILE A 103 -7.33 5.75 -3.48
CA ILE A 103 -6.49 6.86 -3.04
C ILE A 103 -5.82 6.49 -1.71
N ILE A 104 -4.49 6.47 -1.68
CA ILE A 104 -3.69 6.27 -0.46
C ILE A 104 -2.78 7.47 -0.26
N ARG A 105 -2.90 8.15 0.89
CA ARG A 105 -2.12 9.36 1.16
C ARG A 105 -1.60 9.42 2.58
N TYR A 106 -0.36 9.94 2.71
CA TYR A 106 0.28 10.27 4.00
C TYR A 106 0.40 9.08 4.96
N MET A 107 0.63 7.89 4.43
CA MET A 107 0.84 6.66 5.20
C MET A 107 2.32 6.27 5.22
N ARG A 108 2.74 5.57 6.27
CA ARG A 108 4.07 4.95 6.36
C ARG A 108 3.94 3.43 6.39
N PHE A 109 4.70 2.75 5.54
CA PHE A 109 4.71 1.29 5.40
C PHE A 109 6.09 0.76 5.79
N ARG A 110 6.15 -0.07 6.82
CA ARG A 110 7.36 -0.59 7.44
C ARG A 110 7.19 -2.08 7.79
N PRO A 111 7.09 -2.99 6.80
CA PRO A 111 6.87 -4.41 7.10
C PRO A 111 7.93 -4.97 8.03
N GLY A 112 9.20 -4.65 7.79
CA GLY A 112 10.30 -5.23 8.56
C GLY A 112 10.52 -6.71 8.25
N ALA A 113 11.50 -7.34 8.92
CA ALA A 113 11.84 -8.75 8.73
C ALA A 113 11.36 -9.68 9.86
N ALA A 114 10.66 -9.15 10.86
CA ALA A 114 10.27 -9.96 12.03
C ALA A 114 9.37 -11.15 11.67
N ASN A 115 8.55 -11.03 10.65
CA ASN A 115 7.59 -12.04 10.22
C ASN A 115 7.96 -12.71 8.89
N VAL A 116 9.21 -12.62 8.44
CA VAL A 116 9.66 -13.16 7.15
C VAL A 116 9.41 -14.68 7.03
N HIS A 117 9.46 -15.41 8.12
CA HIS A 117 9.24 -16.86 8.13
C HIS A 117 7.76 -17.26 8.28
N THR A 118 6.88 -16.34 8.65
CA THR A 118 5.45 -16.61 8.85
C THR A 118 4.58 -15.89 7.82
N GLY A 119 4.98 -14.71 7.36
CA GLY A 119 4.29 -13.91 6.36
C GLY A 119 4.72 -14.14 4.91
N GLY A 120 5.75 -14.99 4.73
CA GLY A 120 6.45 -15.15 3.47
C GLY A 120 7.71 -14.29 3.41
N ASP A 121 8.70 -14.76 2.67
CA ASP A 121 10.01 -14.13 2.61
C ASP A 121 10.06 -12.93 1.63
N SER A 122 9.04 -12.78 0.80
CA SER A 122 8.93 -11.73 -0.23
C SER A 122 7.88 -10.69 0.21
N MET A 123 8.20 -9.90 1.24
CA MET A 123 7.31 -8.85 1.71
C MET A 123 7.73 -7.50 1.11
N ASP A 124 6.93 -7.01 0.17
CA ASP A 124 7.00 -5.64 -0.31
C ASP A 124 6.40 -4.69 0.74
N ALA A 125 6.85 -3.46 0.81
CA ALA A 125 6.16 -2.52 1.69
C ALA A 125 4.73 -2.24 1.17
N LEU A 126 4.60 -2.08 -0.16
CA LEU A 126 3.31 -2.03 -0.85
C LEU A 126 3.46 -2.61 -2.25
N TRP A 127 2.53 -3.47 -2.65
CA TRP A 127 2.50 -4.01 -4.00
C TRP A 127 1.09 -4.12 -4.55
N GLY A 128 0.99 -4.07 -5.87
CA GLY A 128 -0.25 -4.25 -6.58
C GLY A 128 -0.07 -4.47 -8.06
N ARG A 129 -0.92 -5.31 -8.62
CA ARG A 129 -1.03 -5.54 -10.05
C ARG A 129 -2.48 -5.48 -10.49
N ASP A 130 -2.68 -5.17 -11.77
CA ASP A 130 -4.02 -5.09 -12.36
C ASP A 130 -4.96 -4.05 -11.68
N ASN A 131 -4.35 -3.01 -11.08
CA ASN A 131 -5.07 -1.91 -10.45
C ASN A 131 -5.65 -0.97 -11.50
N LYS A 132 -6.80 -0.35 -11.22
CA LYS A 132 -7.43 0.65 -12.09
C LYS A 132 -7.70 1.93 -11.33
N THR A 133 -7.31 3.04 -11.95
CA THR A 133 -7.57 4.39 -11.44
C THR A 133 -7.13 4.52 -9.98
N PHE A 134 -5.84 4.64 -9.75
CA PHE A 134 -5.28 4.71 -8.40
C PHE A 134 -4.29 5.86 -8.23
N ILE A 135 -4.18 6.36 -7.00
CA ILE A 135 -3.13 7.31 -6.64
C ILE A 135 -2.54 6.95 -5.27
N ILE A 136 -1.20 6.89 -5.23
CA ILE A 136 -0.39 6.77 -4.02
C ILE A 136 0.41 8.06 -3.91
N ASP A 137 0.18 8.83 -2.85
CA ASP A 137 0.61 10.21 -2.77
C ASP A 137 1.12 10.59 -1.37
N HIS A 138 2.30 11.19 -1.29
CA HIS A 138 2.94 11.60 -0.03
C HIS A 138 3.08 10.46 1.00
N CYS A 139 3.40 9.26 0.55
CA CYS A 139 3.62 8.11 1.41
C CYS A 139 5.12 7.83 1.60
N SER A 140 5.44 7.05 2.62
CA SER A 140 6.81 6.63 2.91
C SER A 140 6.88 5.11 3.07
N PHE A 141 7.84 4.48 2.38
CA PHE A 141 7.98 3.03 2.29
C PHE A 141 9.43 2.64 2.61
N SER A 142 9.63 1.70 3.54
CA SER A 142 10.95 1.22 3.92
C SER A 142 10.89 -0.13 4.60
N TRP A 143 12.06 -0.78 4.73
CA TRP A 143 12.27 -2.00 5.52
C TRP A 143 11.54 -3.23 4.99
N ASN A 144 11.30 -3.28 3.71
CA ASN A 144 10.81 -4.44 2.98
C ASN A 144 11.88 -5.51 2.83
N THR A 145 11.47 -6.74 2.57
CA THR A 145 12.39 -7.89 2.37
C THR A 145 12.56 -8.22 0.89
N ASP A 146 11.67 -7.75 0.02
CA ASP A 146 11.75 -7.89 -1.44
C ASP A 146 11.72 -6.49 -2.08
N GLU A 147 10.70 -6.08 -2.83
CA GLU A 147 10.58 -4.72 -3.34
C GLU A 147 9.98 -3.76 -2.29
N THR A 148 10.36 -2.49 -2.41
CA THR A 148 9.76 -1.47 -1.54
C THR A 148 8.37 -1.07 -2.04
N VAL A 149 8.24 -0.72 -3.33
CA VAL A 149 6.96 -0.42 -3.96
C VAL A 149 6.90 -1.04 -5.34
N SER A 150 5.94 -1.89 -5.59
CA SER A 150 5.72 -2.48 -6.91
C SER A 150 4.28 -2.24 -7.37
N THR A 151 4.13 -1.45 -8.45
CA THR A 151 2.85 -1.31 -9.14
C THR A 151 3.07 -1.58 -10.61
N TYR A 152 2.47 -2.65 -11.13
CA TYR A 152 2.62 -3.06 -12.51
C TYR A 152 1.34 -3.68 -13.07
N ARG A 153 1.24 -3.74 -14.39
CA ARG A 153 0.02 -4.14 -15.10
C ARG A 153 -1.22 -3.32 -14.71
N GLY A 154 -1.01 -2.19 -14.05
CA GLY A 154 -2.10 -1.28 -13.68
C GLY A 154 -2.50 -0.37 -14.83
N LYS A 155 -3.59 0.36 -14.64
CA LYS A 155 -4.09 1.34 -15.58
C LYS A 155 -4.54 2.61 -14.89
N ASP A 156 -4.26 3.76 -15.53
CA ASP A 156 -4.67 5.08 -15.04
C ASP A 156 -4.23 5.33 -13.59
N GLY A 157 -2.92 5.18 -13.33
CA GLY A 157 -2.34 5.28 -12.00
C GLY A 157 -1.40 6.47 -11.83
N THR A 158 -1.14 6.82 -10.57
CA THR A 158 -0.09 7.77 -10.20
C THR A 158 0.55 7.37 -8.87
N VAL A 159 1.88 7.35 -8.84
CA VAL A 159 2.69 7.28 -7.62
C VAL A 159 3.56 8.52 -7.56
N GLN A 160 3.30 9.39 -6.59
CA GLN A 160 3.96 10.69 -6.55
C GLN A 160 4.30 11.14 -5.14
N TRP A 161 5.36 11.98 -5.04
CA TRP A 161 5.78 12.62 -3.80
C TRP A 161 6.02 11.64 -2.65
N CYS A 162 6.50 10.45 -2.98
CA CYS A 162 6.78 9.38 -2.01
C CYS A 162 8.27 9.28 -1.70
N ILE A 163 8.58 8.82 -0.49
CA ILE A 163 9.90 8.38 -0.08
C ILE A 163 9.91 6.85 -0.10
N ILE A 164 10.77 6.28 -0.95
CA ILE A 164 10.91 4.84 -1.18
C ILE A 164 12.37 4.51 -0.88
N SER A 165 12.64 3.97 0.33
CA SER A 165 14.03 3.89 0.79
C SER A 165 14.29 2.73 1.75
N GLU A 166 15.56 2.45 2.02
CA GLU A 166 16.02 1.58 3.10
C GLU A 166 15.44 0.16 3.03
N SER A 167 15.47 -0.47 1.85
CA SER A 167 15.13 -1.89 1.75
C SER A 167 16.13 -2.77 2.49
N LEU A 168 15.69 -3.88 3.07
CA LEU A 168 16.53 -4.76 3.89
C LEU A 168 17.32 -5.73 3.00
N THR A 169 18.62 -5.48 2.85
CA THR A 169 19.51 -6.34 2.03
C THR A 169 19.69 -7.74 2.60
N VAL A 170 19.72 -7.86 3.93
CA VAL A 170 19.85 -9.14 4.65
C VAL A 170 18.64 -9.27 5.56
N SER A 171 17.64 -9.99 5.11
CA SER A 171 16.32 -10.03 5.76
C SER A 171 15.81 -11.44 6.03
N GLY A 172 16.55 -12.47 5.64
CA GLY A 172 16.06 -13.86 5.68
C GLY A 172 15.30 -14.29 4.43
N HIS A 173 15.33 -13.49 3.36
CA HIS A 173 14.75 -13.86 2.07
C HIS A 173 15.39 -15.14 1.52
N SER A 174 14.59 -16.08 0.98
CA SER A 174 15.03 -17.39 0.49
C SER A 174 16.08 -17.32 -0.62
N LYS A 175 16.06 -16.24 -1.43
CA LYS A 175 17.06 -15.97 -2.49
C LYS A 175 18.35 -15.32 -1.97
N GLY A 176 18.55 -15.21 -0.65
CA GLY A 176 19.72 -14.59 -0.05
C GLY A 176 19.63 -13.05 -0.03
N ARG A 177 20.73 -12.37 -0.34
CA ARG A 177 20.78 -10.89 -0.35
C ARG A 177 19.78 -10.34 -1.35
N HIS A 178 18.83 -9.55 -0.86
CA HIS A 178 17.72 -8.99 -1.61
C HIS A 178 17.51 -7.52 -1.23
N GLY A 179 16.31 -7.01 -1.26
CA GLY A 179 16.01 -5.62 -0.89
C GLY A 179 16.12 -4.66 -2.06
N TYR A 180 15.04 -4.52 -2.78
CA TYR A 180 14.95 -3.75 -4.03
C TYR A 180 14.03 -2.53 -3.89
N GLY A 181 14.22 -1.55 -4.77
CA GLY A 181 13.40 -0.34 -4.81
C GLY A 181 11.98 -0.64 -5.28
N GLY A 182 11.80 -1.11 -6.51
CA GLY A 182 10.47 -1.46 -6.97
C GLY A 182 10.34 -1.68 -8.47
N ILE A 183 9.20 -2.24 -8.85
CA ILE A 183 8.82 -2.46 -10.25
C ILE A 183 7.72 -1.45 -10.60
N PHE A 184 8.01 -0.58 -11.56
CA PHE A 184 7.12 0.46 -12.04
C PHE A 184 6.66 0.17 -13.46
N GLY A 185 5.37 -0.05 -13.65
CA GLY A 185 4.81 -0.36 -14.95
C GLY A 185 3.29 -0.19 -15.00
N GLY A 186 2.74 -0.36 -16.20
CA GLY A 186 1.31 -0.22 -16.45
C GLY A 186 1.00 0.70 -17.62
N ASP A 187 -0.29 0.82 -17.93
CA ASP A 187 -0.82 1.68 -18.99
C ASP A 187 -1.28 3.01 -18.40
N ASN A 188 -0.77 4.14 -18.93
CA ASN A 188 -1.08 5.48 -18.43
C ASN A 188 -0.80 5.63 -16.93
N VAL A 189 0.35 5.11 -16.45
CA VAL A 189 0.79 5.23 -15.05
C VAL A 189 1.94 6.21 -14.95
N LEU A 190 1.80 7.20 -14.09
CA LEU A 190 2.82 8.21 -13.81
C LEU A 190 3.56 7.93 -12.51
N PHE A 191 4.88 7.94 -12.56
CA PHE A 191 5.77 7.92 -11.40
C PHE A 191 6.56 9.22 -11.37
N SER A 192 6.24 10.13 -10.44
CA SER A 192 6.86 11.45 -10.43
C SER A 192 7.16 11.97 -9.02
N ASN A 193 8.21 12.78 -8.92
CA ASN A 193 8.59 13.43 -7.66
C ASN A 193 8.82 12.47 -6.48
N ASN A 194 9.27 11.24 -6.76
CA ASN A 194 9.59 10.25 -5.74
C ASN A 194 11.09 10.26 -5.45
N LEU A 195 11.47 10.11 -4.20
CA LEU A 195 12.83 9.82 -3.79
C LEU A 195 13.01 8.31 -3.67
N MET A 196 13.93 7.73 -4.45
CA MET A 196 14.36 6.35 -4.29
C MET A 196 15.81 6.32 -3.79
N ALA A 197 16.07 5.66 -2.67
CA ALA A 197 17.38 5.65 -2.04
C ALA A 197 17.66 4.37 -1.26
N ASN A 198 18.95 3.96 -1.23
CA ASN A 198 19.46 2.88 -0.40
C ASN A 198 18.81 1.51 -0.67
N HIS A 199 18.74 1.16 -1.96
CA HIS A 199 18.33 -0.16 -2.43
C HIS A 199 19.49 -0.86 -3.17
N THR A 200 19.50 -2.17 -3.13
CA THR A 200 20.53 -2.95 -3.83
C THR A 200 20.34 -2.96 -5.34
N SER A 201 19.10 -2.80 -5.81
CA SER A 201 18.74 -2.81 -7.23
C SER A 201 17.32 -2.24 -7.42
N ARG A 202 16.85 -2.18 -8.67
CA ARG A 202 15.49 -1.75 -9.06
C ARG A 202 15.15 -0.34 -8.55
N ASN A 203 15.94 0.66 -8.94
CA ASN A 203 15.82 2.07 -8.53
C ASN A 203 15.34 3.03 -9.66
N PRO A 204 14.17 2.81 -10.31
CA PRO A 204 13.29 1.64 -10.33
C PRO A 204 13.68 0.63 -11.42
N ARG A 205 13.08 -0.55 -11.40
CA ARG A 205 12.91 -1.39 -12.59
C ARG A 205 11.66 -0.93 -13.33
N VAL A 206 11.80 -0.48 -14.56
CA VAL A 206 10.66 -0.14 -15.43
C VAL A 206 10.25 -1.40 -16.18
N GLY A 207 9.00 -1.82 -16.06
CA GLY A 207 8.52 -3.05 -16.69
C GLY A 207 7.29 -3.63 -16.00
N GLY A 208 7.01 -4.91 -16.23
CA GLY A 208 5.88 -5.61 -15.63
C GLY A 208 4.62 -5.58 -16.50
N GLY A 209 4.74 -5.18 -17.77
CA GLY A 209 3.66 -5.23 -18.75
C GLY A 209 2.51 -4.25 -18.52
N CYS A 210 1.55 -4.29 -19.44
CA CYS A 210 0.28 -3.58 -19.35
C CYS A 210 -0.84 -4.53 -18.90
N MET A 211 -1.98 -3.99 -18.52
CA MET A 211 -3.15 -4.79 -18.16
C MET A 211 -3.59 -5.66 -19.36
N GLY A 212 -3.74 -6.95 -19.13
CA GLY A 212 -4.13 -7.92 -20.16
C GLY A 212 -2.99 -8.53 -20.94
N ASP A 213 -1.73 -8.09 -20.75
CA ASP A 213 -0.59 -8.77 -21.35
C ASP A 213 -0.40 -10.15 -20.69
N PRO A 214 -0.20 -11.20 -21.51
CA PRO A 214 0.21 -12.49 -20.95
C PRO A 214 1.61 -12.34 -20.34
N THR A 215 1.81 -12.89 -19.16
CA THR A 215 3.11 -12.95 -18.47
C THR A 215 3.98 -14.05 -19.04
#